data_9f29a22a8f1b71dd394c8f843340eca9
#
_entry.id   9f29a22a8f1b71dd394c8f843340eca9
#
_cell.length_a   1.000
_cell.length_b   1.000
_cell.length_c   1.000
_cell.angle_alpha   90.00
_cell.angle_beta   90.00
_cell.angle_gamma   90.00
#
_symmetry.space_group_name_H-M   'P 1'
#
loop_
_entity.id
_entity.type
_entity.pdbx_description
1 polymer ?
#
loop_
_entity_poly.entity_id
_entity_poly.type
_entity_poly.pdbx_seq_one_letter_code
_entity_poly.pdbx_strand_id
1 'polypeptide(L)'
;MIKFVKHLIAILVIAAGASHVALAASDLAKLSDGDKYESLAWPQLKKDYLKGGKVEFDKRIIVTGPDFAEDAMNVPVQFDATKLEKVGGGIEQIVVLVDRNPIKKVLVFEPNKVKAILSFRFKLEQSSPVRVAVQTKDKVWHVGHTWVEASGGGCTVNGASRNDGSWSKTLNEVSTRYFMSKNGDNIRLRTRVMHPMDTGLVAGVPAFHLEDLVLLDSQDKTWMRLQTFEPVSENPLFSF
;
A
#
# COMPACT_ATOMS: atom_id res chain seq x y z
N MET A 1 12.39 -61.31 -15.18
CA MET A 1 12.65 -60.12 -16.02
C MET A 1 11.61 -58.98 -15.90
N ILE A 2 10.42 -59.21 -15.39
CA ILE A 2 9.34 -58.18 -15.35
C ILE A 2 9.47 -57.19 -14.17
N LYS A 3 10.15 -57.54 -13.08
CA LYS A 3 10.32 -56.65 -11.91
C LYS A 3 11.30 -55.48 -12.12
N PHE A 4 12.29 -55.61 -12.96
CA PHE A 4 13.30 -54.56 -13.23
C PHE A 4 12.75 -53.39 -14.08
N VAL A 5 11.84 -53.69 -15.01
CA VAL A 5 11.23 -52.67 -15.88
C VAL A 5 10.31 -51.72 -15.12
N LYS A 6 9.58 -52.23 -14.10
CA LYS A 6 8.67 -51.37 -13.29
C LYS A 6 9.41 -50.32 -12.45
N HIS A 7 10.61 -50.63 -11.95
CA HIS A 7 11.37 -49.66 -11.16
C HIS A 7 12.03 -48.58 -12.05
N LEU A 8 12.43 -48.91 -13.26
CA LEU A 8 13.01 -47.97 -14.20
C LEU A 8 11.98 -46.89 -14.67
N ILE A 9 10.73 -47.33 -14.91
CA ILE A 9 9.64 -46.43 -15.32
C ILE A 9 9.26 -45.50 -14.19
N ALA A 10 9.22 -45.96 -12.93
CA ALA A 10 8.89 -45.12 -11.77
C ALA A 10 9.95 -44.01 -11.52
N ILE A 11 11.24 -44.33 -11.70
CA ILE A 11 12.34 -43.35 -11.56
C ILE A 11 12.28 -42.29 -12.68
N LEU A 12 11.97 -42.69 -13.91
CA LEU A 12 11.88 -41.77 -15.04
C LEU A 12 10.71 -40.78 -14.91
N VAL A 13 9.56 -41.21 -14.37
CA VAL A 13 8.39 -40.35 -14.14
C VAL A 13 8.66 -39.33 -13.05
N ILE A 14 9.36 -39.71 -11.96
CA ILE A 14 9.71 -38.79 -10.87
C ILE A 14 10.71 -37.72 -11.32
N ALA A 15 11.71 -38.10 -12.14
CA ALA A 15 12.68 -37.15 -12.67
C ALA A 15 12.05 -36.14 -13.67
N ALA A 16 11.12 -36.58 -14.50
CA ALA A 16 10.39 -35.70 -15.42
C ALA A 16 9.46 -34.70 -14.69
N GLY A 17 8.80 -35.14 -13.60
CA GLY A 17 7.94 -34.28 -12.79
C GLY A 17 8.70 -33.18 -12.05
N ALA A 18 9.90 -33.49 -11.52
CA ALA A 18 10.73 -32.50 -10.84
C ALA A 18 11.26 -31.42 -11.79
N SER A 19 11.56 -31.77 -13.05
CA SER A 19 12.03 -30.83 -14.06
C SER A 19 10.95 -29.81 -14.49
N HIS A 20 9.72 -30.24 -14.59
CA HIS A 20 8.59 -29.33 -14.98
C HIS A 20 8.24 -28.35 -13.88
N VAL A 21 8.30 -28.73 -12.60
CA VAL A 21 8.06 -27.82 -11.46
C VAL A 21 9.16 -26.76 -11.37
N ALA A 22 10.41 -27.12 -11.60
CA ALA A 22 11.52 -26.17 -11.58
C ALA A 22 11.46 -25.16 -12.75
N LEU A 23 11.03 -25.59 -13.94
CA LEU A 23 10.84 -24.68 -15.07
C LEU A 23 9.70 -23.67 -14.80
N ALA A 24 8.57 -24.12 -14.26
CA ALA A 24 7.44 -23.26 -13.94
C ALA A 24 7.78 -22.19 -12.89
N ALA A 25 8.55 -22.55 -11.85
CA ALA A 25 8.99 -21.59 -10.83
C ALA A 25 9.97 -20.54 -11.40
N SER A 26 10.88 -20.94 -12.29
CA SER A 26 11.79 -19.98 -12.95
C SER A 26 11.07 -19.01 -13.88
N ASP A 27 10.03 -19.46 -14.54
CA ASP A 27 9.22 -18.60 -15.43
C ASP A 27 8.38 -17.62 -14.63
N LEU A 28 7.79 -18.04 -13.51
CA LEU A 28 7.02 -17.17 -12.64
C LEU A 28 7.89 -16.07 -12.01
N ALA A 29 9.09 -16.41 -11.56
CA ALA A 29 10.04 -15.41 -11.05
C ALA A 29 10.43 -14.38 -12.11
N LYS A 30 10.60 -14.77 -13.38
CA LYS A 30 10.84 -13.84 -14.50
C LYS A 30 9.61 -12.96 -14.78
N LEU A 31 8.42 -13.56 -14.83
CA LEU A 31 7.16 -12.86 -15.08
C LEU A 31 6.81 -11.87 -13.98
N SER A 32 7.17 -12.15 -12.73
CA SER A 32 6.98 -11.25 -11.58
C SER A 32 8.15 -10.28 -11.35
N ASP A 33 9.17 -10.31 -12.21
CA ASP A 33 10.37 -9.47 -12.12
C ASP A 33 11.09 -9.63 -10.77
N GLY A 34 11.20 -10.86 -10.29
CA GLY A 34 11.87 -11.24 -9.05
C GLY A 34 11.15 -10.80 -7.77
N ASP A 35 9.88 -10.48 -7.86
CA ASP A 35 9.08 -10.10 -6.70
C ASP A 35 8.93 -11.25 -5.69
N LYS A 36 9.16 -10.99 -4.41
CA LYS A 36 9.04 -11.95 -3.31
C LYS A 36 7.66 -12.65 -3.25
N TYR A 37 6.61 -11.95 -3.63
CA TYR A 37 5.24 -12.45 -3.61
C TYR A 37 4.79 -13.01 -4.97
N GLU A 38 5.72 -13.10 -5.94
CA GLU A 38 5.45 -13.58 -7.30
C GLU A 38 4.23 -12.90 -7.94
N SER A 39 4.03 -11.61 -7.62
CA SER A 39 2.89 -10.83 -8.11
C SER A 39 3.04 -10.49 -9.58
N LEU A 40 2.21 -11.06 -10.43
CA LEU A 40 2.17 -10.75 -11.86
C LEU A 40 1.73 -9.31 -12.17
N ALA A 41 1.13 -8.61 -11.20
CA ALA A 41 0.80 -7.20 -11.32
C ALA A 41 2.01 -6.28 -11.15
N TRP A 42 3.08 -6.74 -10.47
CA TRP A 42 4.21 -5.91 -10.09
C TRP A 42 4.95 -5.24 -11.27
N PRO A 43 5.27 -5.93 -12.38
CA PRO A 43 5.92 -5.29 -13.52
C PRO A 43 5.09 -4.15 -14.11
N GLN A 44 3.77 -4.31 -14.20
CA GLN A 44 2.89 -3.28 -14.70
C GLN A 44 2.76 -2.10 -13.73
N LEU A 45 2.67 -2.37 -12.41
CA LEU A 45 2.65 -1.33 -11.38
C LEU A 45 3.89 -0.44 -11.42
N LYS A 46 5.08 -1.04 -11.57
CA LYS A 46 6.32 -0.28 -11.74
C LYS A 46 6.24 0.65 -12.95
N LYS A 47 5.80 0.12 -14.09
CA LYS A 47 5.68 0.88 -15.34
C LYS A 47 4.69 2.04 -15.22
N ASP A 48 3.57 1.84 -14.52
CA ASP A 48 2.50 2.83 -14.45
C ASP A 48 2.77 3.91 -13.38
N TYR A 49 3.29 3.52 -12.23
CA TYR A 49 3.37 4.37 -11.04
C TYR A 49 4.80 4.80 -10.63
N LEU A 50 5.83 4.01 -10.97
CA LEU A 50 7.21 4.24 -10.51
C LEU A 50 8.11 4.65 -11.69
N LYS A 51 7.69 5.70 -12.43
CA LYS A 51 8.42 6.20 -13.61
C LYS A 51 9.65 7.01 -13.22
N GLY A 52 10.62 7.07 -14.15
CA GLY A 52 11.72 8.04 -14.12
C GLY A 52 12.93 7.64 -13.31
N GLY A 53 13.06 6.39 -12.86
CA GLY A 53 14.23 5.94 -12.12
C GLY A 53 14.36 4.44 -11.95
N LYS A 54 15.50 4.04 -11.38
CA LYS A 54 15.72 2.64 -10.94
C LYS A 54 14.75 2.30 -9.83
N VAL A 55 14.21 1.08 -9.83
CA VAL A 55 13.35 0.54 -8.77
C VAL A 55 14.06 -0.63 -8.10
N GLU A 56 14.17 -0.59 -6.77
CA GLU A 56 14.81 -1.64 -5.97
C GLU A 56 14.04 -1.91 -4.67
N PHE A 57 14.02 -3.17 -4.24
CA PHE A 57 13.48 -3.52 -2.93
C PHE A 57 14.44 -3.10 -1.82
N ASP A 58 13.91 -2.48 -0.76
CA ASP A 58 14.71 -1.91 0.31
C ASP A 58 14.13 -2.23 1.70
N LYS A 59 14.87 -3.02 2.47
CA LYS A 59 14.49 -3.44 3.82
C LYS A 59 14.56 -2.31 4.86
N ARG A 60 15.10 -1.14 4.51
CA ARG A 60 15.09 0.05 5.38
C ARG A 60 13.70 0.64 5.53
N ILE A 61 12.81 0.41 4.56
CA ILE A 61 11.40 0.77 4.65
C ILE A 61 10.68 -0.34 5.40
N ILE A 62 10.13 -0.01 6.56
CA ILE A 62 9.35 -0.94 7.38
C ILE A 62 7.88 -0.70 7.07
N VAL A 63 7.19 -1.73 6.62
CA VAL A 63 5.74 -1.69 6.38
C VAL A 63 5.07 -2.68 7.32
N THR A 64 4.17 -2.19 8.15
CA THR A 64 3.44 -2.97 9.16
C THR A 64 1.96 -2.95 8.84
N GLY A 65 1.35 -4.11 8.80
CA GLY A 65 -0.10 -4.34 8.65
C GLY A 65 -0.50 -5.61 9.38
N PRO A 66 -1.79 -5.92 9.47
CA PRO A 66 -2.25 -7.18 10.02
C PRO A 66 -1.91 -8.34 9.06
N ASP A 67 -1.67 -9.52 9.60
CA ASP A 67 -1.54 -10.73 8.77
C ASP A 67 -2.86 -11.05 8.07
N PHE A 68 -3.99 -10.85 8.77
CA PHE A 68 -5.36 -11.01 8.25
C PHE A 68 -6.21 -9.78 8.60
N ALA A 69 -6.86 -9.20 7.60
CA ALA A 69 -7.79 -8.08 7.74
C ALA A 69 -9.21 -8.62 8.00
N GLU A 70 -9.68 -8.57 9.25
CA GLU A 70 -11.05 -8.92 9.62
C GLU A 70 -12.08 -7.98 9.01
N ASP A 71 -11.74 -6.68 8.93
CA ASP A 71 -12.53 -5.66 8.24
C ASP A 71 -11.77 -5.16 7.00
N ALA A 72 -12.17 -5.69 5.85
CA ALA A 72 -11.57 -5.32 4.56
C ALA A 72 -11.81 -3.86 4.14
N MET A 73 -12.76 -3.16 4.77
CA MET A 73 -13.01 -1.73 4.53
C MET A 73 -12.10 -0.81 5.36
N ASN A 74 -11.44 -1.33 6.42
CA ASN A 74 -10.66 -0.54 7.38
C ASN A 74 -9.32 -1.19 7.75
N VAL A 75 -8.55 -1.62 6.76
CA VAL A 75 -7.25 -2.27 6.97
C VAL A 75 -6.21 -1.26 7.47
N PRO A 76 -5.72 -1.39 8.70
CA PRO A 76 -4.71 -0.49 9.23
C PRO A 76 -3.32 -0.84 8.68
N VAL A 77 -2.60 0.17 8.19
CA VAL A 77 -1.20 0.04 7.77
C VAL A 77 -0.39 1.22 8.30
N GLN A 78 0.83 0.94 8.66
CA GLN A 78 1.85 1.94 8.95
C GLN A 78 3.09 1.67 8.13
N PHE A 79 3.73 2.72 7.67
CA PHE A 79 5.09 2.63 7.18
C PHE A 79 6.04 3.57 7.92
N ASP A 80 7.31 3.18 7.96
CA ASP A 80 8.43 3.98 8.45
C ASP A 80 9.55 3.95 7.39
N ALA A 81 9.79 5.09 6.76
CA ALA A 81 10.84 5.31 5.78
C ALA A 81 11.91 6.31 6.28
N THR A 82 11.97 6.59 7.57
CA THR A 82 12.90 7.59 8.16
C THR A 82 14.37 7.30 7.88
N LYS A 83 14.73 6.04 7.69
CA LYS A 83 16.10 5.64 7.31
C LYS A 83 16.52 6.10 5.92
N LEU A 84 15.57 6.57 5.10
CA LEU A 84 15.82 7.10 3.77
C LEU A 84 15.86 8.64 3.72
N GLU A 85 15.53 9.34 4.78
CA GLU A 85 15.46 10.82 4.82
C GLU A 85 16.77 11.52 4.44
N LYS A 86 17.91 10.83 4.53
CA LYS A 86 19.24 11.34 4.13
C LYS A 86 19.84 10.62 2.92
N VAL A 87 19.11 9.68 2.32
CA VAL A 87 19.56 8.90 1.16
C VAL A 87 19.20 9.67 -0.12
N GLY A 88 20.06 9.65 -1.12
CA GLY A 88 19.80 10.24 -2.44
C GLY A 88 19.39 11.72 -2.41
N GLY A 89 19.87 12.48 -1.42
CA GLY A 89 19.48 13.88 -1.22
C GLY A 89 18.17 14.10 -0.48
N GLY A 90 17.57 13.05 0.07
CA GLY A 90 16.31 13.08 0.82
C GLY A 90 15.12 12.53 0.03
N ILE A 91 14.00 12.39 0.72
CA ILE A 91 12.75 11.87 0.13
C ILE A 91 12.07 12.97 -0.68
N GLU A 92 11.63 12.63 -1.88
CA GLU A 92 10.79 13.50 -2.73
C GLU A 92 9.30 13.16 -2.50
N GLN A 93 8.93 11.88 -2.63
CA GLN A 93 7.57 11.41 -2.43
C GLN A 93 7.54 9.93 -2.01
N ILE A 94 6.43 9.52 -1.43
CA ILE A 94 6.13 8.13 -1.05
C ILE A 94 4.79 7.75 -1.65
N VAL A 95 4.75 6.69 -2.45
CA VAL A 95 3.54 6.18 -3.09
C VAL A 95 3.15 4.84 -2.45
N VAL A 96 1.89 4.71 -2.04
CA VAL A 96 1.36 3.44 -1.53
C VAL A 96 0.52 2.78 -2.62
N LEU A 97 0.85 1.52 -2.93
CA LEU A 97 0.19 0.70 -3.94
C LEU A 97 -0.30 -0.62 -3.34
N VAL A 98 -1.39 -1.14 -3.87
CA VAL A 98 -1.96 -2.44 -3.51
C VAL A 98 -2.17 -3.24 -4.79
N ASP A 99 -1.43 -4.35 -4.92
CA ASP A 99 -1.30 -5.07 -6.20
C ASP A 99 -2.62 -5.59 -6.75
N ARG A 100 -3.52 -6.05 -5.89
CA ARG A 100 -4.75 -6.75 -6.29
C ARG A 100 -6.03 -5.93 -6.12
N ASN A 101 -5.96 -4.71 -5.58
CA ASN A 101 -7.11 -3.80 -5.57
C ASN A 101 -7.50 -3.39 -6.99
N PRO A 102 -8.77 -3.13 -7.30
CA PRO A 102 -9.19 -2.55 -8.59
C PRO A 102 -8.49 -1.21 -8.85
N ILE A 103 -8.50 -0.32 -7.85
CA ILE A 103 -7.77 0.94 -7.85
C ILE A 103 -6.47 0.70 -7.07
N LYS A 104 -5.33 0.72 -7.75
CA LYS A 104 -4.03 0.29 -7.21
C LYS A 104 -3.40 1.30 -6.27
N LYS A 105 -3.52 2.58 -6.59
CA LYS A 105 -2.90 3.67 -5.83
C LYS A 105 -3.80 4.09 -4.68
N VAL A 106 -3.24 4.07 -3.46
CA VAL A 106 -3.96 4.40 -2.23
C VAL A 106 -3.71 5.85 -1.82
N LEU A 107 -2.44 6.25 -1.80
CA LEU A 107 -2.04 7.61 -1.44
C LEU A 107 -0.66 7.97 -2.00
N VAL A 108 -0.38 9.28 -2.05
CA VAL A 108 0.96 9.83 -2.24
C VAL A 108 1.25 10.76 -1.06
N PHE A 109 2.38 10.56 -0.40
CA PHE A 109 2.81 11.34 0.75
C PHE A 109 4.13 12.06 0.45
N GLU A 110 4.12 13.40 0.58
CA GLU A 110 5.28 14.25 0.49
C GLU A 110 5.63 14.75 1.89
N PRO A 111 6.60 14.13 2.58
CA PRO A 111 6.87 14.43 4.00
C PRO A 111 7.49 15.81 4.23
N ASN A 112 8.14 16.40 3.24
CA ASN A 112 8.82 17.72 3.27
C ASN A 112 9.59 17.99 4.59
N LYS A 113 8.90 18.42 5.66
CA LYS A 113 9.49 18.75 6.97
C LYS A 113 9.03 17.84 8.12
N VAL A 114 8.08 16.94 7.86
CA VAL A 114 7.67 15.93 8.84
C VAL A 114 8.47 14.66 8.63
N LYS A 115 8.50 13.77 9.63
CA LYS A 115 9.13 12.46 9.49
C LYS A 115 8.42 11.63 8.44
N ALA A 116 9.18 10.81 7.74
CA ALA A 116 8.65 9.88 6.74
C ALA A 116 7.98 8.64 7.39
N ILE A 117 7.04 8.89 8.30
CA ILE A 117 6.22 7.89 8.98
C ILE A 117 4.76 8.26 8.76
N LEU A 118 3.94 7.29 8.36
CA LEU A 118 2.50 7.49 8.22
C LEU A 118 1.75 6.23 8.62
N SER A 119 0.72 6.41 9.47
CA SER A 119 -0.30 5.37 9.71
C SER A 119 -1.61 5.82 9.11
N PHE A 120 -2.30 4.92 8.43
CA PHE A 120 -3.58 5.16 7.77
C PHE A 120 -4.40 3.87 7.70
N ARG A 121 -5.63 3.95 7.18
CA ARG A 121 -6.46 2.78 6.86
C ARG A 121 -6.88 2.84 5.40
N PHE A 122 -7.01 1.67 4.80
CA PHE A 122 -7.45 1.56 3.41
C PHE A 122 -8.38 0.37 3.21
N LYS A 123 -9.05 0.34 2.06
CA LYS A 123 -9.95 -0.72 1.63
C LYS A 123 -9.19 -1.77 0.84
N LEU A 124 -9.36 -3.03 1.17
CA LEU A 124 -8.69 -4.15 0.54
C LEU A 124 -9.71 -5.06 -0.14
N GLU A 125 -9.62 -5.22 -1.47
CA GLU A 125 -10.58 -6.03 -2.22
C GLU A 125 -10.28 -7.52 -2.14
N GLN A 126 -9.02 -7.90 -2.02
CA GLN A 126 -8.58 -9.29 -1.86
C GLN A 126 -7.17 -9.33 -1.27
N SER A 127 -6.78 -10.50 -0.72
CA SER A 127 -5.42 -10.70 -0.19
C SER A 127 -4.35 -10.22 -1.16
N SER A 128 -3.43 -9.37 -0.72
CA SER A 128 -2.55 -8.62 -1.60
C SER A 128 -1.24 -8.19 -0.95
N PRO A 129 -0.16 -8.06 -1.72
CA PRO A 129 0.95 -7.21 -1.34
C PRO A 129 0.49 -5.75 -1.21
N VAL A 130 0.92 -5.10 -0.13
CA VAL A 130 0.86 -3.65 0.09
C VAL A 130 2.28 -3.12 -0.06
N ARG A 131 2.49 -2.18 -0.98
CA ARG A 131 3.81 -1.66 -1.32
C ARG A 131 3.92 -0.19 -0.96
N VAL A 132 5.05 0.17 -0.39
CA VAL A 132 5.43 1.54 -0.07
C VAL A 132 6.67 1.87 -0.89
N ALA A 133 6.48 2.65 -1.94
CA ALA A 133 7.53 3.06 -2.86
C ALA A 133 7.97 4.49 -2.52
N VAL A 134 9.21 4.65 -2.09
CA VAL A 134 9.84 5.91 -1.71
C VAL A 134 10.74 6.37 -2.83
N GLN A 135 10.44 7.51 -3.43
CA GLN A 135 11.33 8.16 -4.38
C GLN A 135 12.26 9.13 -3.65
N THR A 136 13.55 8.94 -3.82
CA THR A 136 14.56 9.89 -3.36
C THR A 136 14.85 10.95 -4.43
N LYS A 137 15.44 12.08 -4.06
CA LYS A 137 15.67 13.22 -4.99
C LYS A 137 16.61 12.90 -6.13
N ASP A 138 17.46 11.87 -6.00
CA ASP A 138 18.26 11.31 -7.09
C ASP A 138 17.45 10.41 -8.05
N LYS A 139 16.10 10.37 -7.89
CA LYS A 139 15.13 9.64 -8.72
C LYS A 139 15.19 8.12 -8.59
N VAL A 140 15.84 7.59 -7.55
CA VAL A 140 15.77 6.16 -7.23
C VAL A 140 14.48 5.85 -6.46
N TRP A 141 13.83 4.76 -6.82
CA TRP A 141 12.67 4.22 -6.12
C TRP A 141 13.08 3.06 -5.21
N HIS A 142 12.92 3.24 -3.92
CA HIS A 142 13.11 2.22 -2.89
C HIS A 142 11.76 1.66 -2.49
N VAL A 143 11.58 0.34 -2.46
CA VAL A 143 10.27 -0.30 -2.22
C VAL A 143 10.32 -1.21 -1.00
N GLY A 144 9.56 -0.86 0.03
CA GLY A 144 9.17 -1.74 1.12
C GLY A 144 7.82 -2.38 0.86
N HIS A 145 7.53 -3.49 1.53
CA HIS A 145 6.26 -4.20 1.33
C HIS A 145 5.86 -5.05 2.53
N THR A 146 4.57 -5.34 2.63
CA THR A 146 4.00 -6.39 3.47
C THR A 146 2.92 -7.14 2.71
N TRP A 147 2.55 -8.33 3.18
CA TRP A 147 1.38 -9.07 2.70
C TRP A 147 0.25 -8.90 3.68
N VAL A 148 -0.97 -8.70 3.20
CA VAL A 148 -2.19 -8.67 4.01
C VAL A 148 -3.19 -9.65 3.40
N GLU A 149 -3.67 -10.58 4.20
CA GLU A 149 -4.78 -11.44 3.85
C GLU A 149 -6.12 -10.77 4.17
N ALA A 150 -7.13 -11.01 3.35
CA ALA A 150 -8.48 -10.49 3.55
C ALA A 150 -9.52 -11.42 2.94
N SER A 151 -10.69 -11.46 3.54
CA SER A 151 -11.87 -12.15 2.95
C SER A 151 -12.42 -11.43 1.72
N GLY A 152 -12.04 -10.15 1.51
CA GLY A 152 -12.36 -9.39 0.31
C GLY A 152 -13.55 -8.44 0.43
N GLY A 153 -13.84 -7.73 -0.68
CA GLY A 153 -15.02 -6.87 -0.78
C GLY A 153 -14.88 -5.46 -0.20
N GLY A 154 -13.66 -5.03 0.18
CA GLY A 154 -13.49 -3.72 0.80
C GLY A 154 -13.76 -2.52 -0.13
N CYS A 155 -13.50 -2.67 -1.44
CA CYS A 155 -13.67 -1.60 -2.42
C CYS A 155 -15.05 -1.56 -3.08
N THR A 156 -15.80 -2.66 -3.02
CA THR A 156 -17.07 -2.85 -3.74
C THR A 156 -18.31 -2.75 -2.85
N VAL A 157 -18.12 -2.30 -1.59
CA VAL A 157 -19.18 -2.08 -0.60
C VAL A 157 -19.21 -0.62 -0.18
N ASN A 158 -20.43 -0.09 0.02
CA ASN A 158 -20.62 1.27 0.54
C ASN A 158 -20.19 1.38 2.00
N GLY A 159 -19.60 2.54 2.34
CA GLY A 159 -19.35 2.92 3.73
C GLY A 159 -20.62 3.10 4.54
N ALA A 160 -20.52 3.00 5.87
CA ALA A 160 -21.67 3.12 6.77
C ALA A 160 -22.33 4.49 6.66
N SER A 161 -21.56 5.58 6.62
CA SER A 161 -22.08 6.95 6.53
C SER A 161 -22.78 7.22 5.20
N ARG A 162 -22.38 6.54 4.12
CA ARG A 162 -23.09 6.59 2.84
C ARG A 162 -24.44 5.92 2.93
N ASN A 163 -24.53 4.77 3.58
CA ASN A 163 -25.75 3.98 3.71
C ASN A 163 -26.81 4.69 4.58
N ASP A 164 -26.39 5.36 5.67
CA ASP A 164 -27.29 6.07 6.59
C ASP A 164 -27.47 7.56 6.26
N GLY A 165 -26.76 8.07 5.25
CA GLY A 165 -26.80 9.46 4.80
C GLY A 165 -26.12 10.46 5.75
N SER A 166 -25.44 10.00 6.80
CA SER A 166 -24.82 10.89 7.80
C SER A 166 -23.62 11.68 7.24
N TRP A 167 -22.97 11.18 6.19
CA TRP A 167 -21.81 11.81 5.54
C TRP A 167 -22.04 13.28 5.16
N SER A 168 -23.26 13.63 4.71
CA SER A 168 -23.57 14.98 4.23
C SER A 168 -23.63 16.01 5.35
N LYS A 169 -23.86 15.59 6.60
CA LYS A 169 -23.97 16.47 7.76
C LYS A 169 -22.62 16.93 8.29
N THR A 170 -21.59 16.11 8.13
CA THR A 170 -20.26 16.32 8.71
C THR A 170 -19.16 16.33 7.66
N LEU A 171 -19.51 16.46 6.38
CA LEU A 171 -18.57 16.43 5.27
C LEU A 171 -17.43 17.43 5.47
N ASN A 172 -16.19 16.93 5.35
CA ASN A 172 -14.95 17.69 5.51
C ASN A 172 -14.72 18.29 6.91
N GLU A 173 -15.47 17.90 7.93
CA GLU A 173 -15.09 18.23 9.31
C GLU A 173 -13.75 17.58 9.65
N VAL A 174 -12.80 18.41 10.14
CA VAL A 174 -11.45 17.98 10.51
C VAL A 174 -11.28 18.00 12.02
N SER A 175 -10.84 16.90 12.58
CA SER A 175 -10.46 16.78 14.00
C SER A 175 -9.01 16.35 14.11
N THR A 176 -8.18 17.18 14.75
CA THR A 176 -6.76 16.89 14.96
C THR A 176 -6.43 16.84 16.45
N ARG A 177 -5.63 15.85 16.83
CA ARG A 177 -5.01 15.72 18.16
C ARG A 177 -3.51 15.63 18.00
N TYR A 178 -2.77 16.21 18.92
CA TYR A 178 -1.33 16.08 18.99
C TYR A 178 -0.90 15.33 20.25
N PHE A 179 0.18 14.59 20.14
CA PHE A 179 0.75 13.79 21.22
C PHE A 179 2.25 14.09 21.28
N MET A 180 2.72 14.61 22.40
CA MET A 180 4.14 14.84 22.59
C MET A 180 4.83 13.55 23.06
N SER A 181 6.04 13.32 22.58
CA SER A 181 6.90 12.27 23.14
C SER A 181 7.24 12.58 24.59
N LYS A 182 7.60 11.56 25.37
CA LYS A 182 7.99 11.73 26.80
C LYS A 182 9.13 12.74 26.97
N ASN A 183 10.03 12.85 25.99
CA ASN A 183 11.19 13.75 26.03
C ASN A 183 10.91 15.13 25.42
N GLY A 184 9.68 15.37 24.89
CA GLY A 184 9.34 16.62 24.22
C GLY A 184 9.93 16.82 22.82
N ASP A 185 10.75 15.89 22.32
CA ASP A 185 11.52 16.06 21.08
C ASP A 185 10.69 15.83 19.81
N ASN A 186 9.55 15.17 19.94
CA ASN A 186 8.71 14.80 18.80
C ASN A 186 7.23 15.04 19.12
N ILE A 187 6.51 15.50 18.12
CA ILE A 187 5.05 15.62 18.15
C ILE A 187 4.49 14.66 17.09
N ARG A 188 3.53 13.84 17.50
CA ARG A 188 2.72 13.04 16.58
C ARG A 188 1.38 13.72 16.42
N LEU A 189 1.01 14.00 15.18
CA LEU A 189 -0.33 14.47 14.84
C LEU A 189 -1.21 13.28 14.44
N ARG A 190 -2.46 13.33 14.88
CA ARG A 190 -3.50 12.38 14.49
C ARG A 190 -4.69 13.16 14.00
N THR A 191 -4.92 13.10 12.70
CA THR A 191 -5.97 13.88 12.02
C THR A 191 -7.03 12.95 11.45
N ARG A 192 -8.28 13.23 11.73
CA ARG A 192 -9.45 12.59 11.13
C ARG A 192 -10.19 13.60 10.28
N VAL A 193 -10.61 13.20 9.09
CA VAL A 193 -11.48 13.96 8.21
C VAL A 193 -12.78 13.18 8.03
N MET A 194 -13.92 13.84 8.10
CA MET A 194 -15.21 13.19 7.87
C MET A 194 -15.51 13.18 6.38
N HIS A 195 -15.41 11.99 5.75
CA HIS A 195 -15.61 11.84 4.31
C HIS A 195 -16.01 10.39 3.96
N PRO A 196 -16.98 10.14 3.06
CA PRO A 196 -17.43 8.78 2.73
C PRO A 196 -16.40 7.97 1.95
N MET A 197 -15.47 8.60 1.24
CA MET A 197 -14.42 7.93 0.46
C MET A 197 -15.00 6.87 -0.51
N ASP A 198 -15.97 7.26 -1.32
CA ASP A 198 -16.61 6.35 -2.26
C ASP A 198 -15.66 5.98 -3.41
N THR A 199 -15.61 4.70 -3.74
CA THR A 199 -14.69 4.18 -4.75
C THR A 199 -15.18 4.35 -6.19
N GLY A 200 -16.48 4.58 -6.39
CA GLY A 200 -17.10 4.54 -7.71
C GLY A 200 -17.31 3.12 -8.26
N LEU A 201 -17.01 2.09 -7.48
CA LEU A 201 -17.16 0.69 -7.89
C LEU A 201 -18.51 0.09 -7.46
N VAL A 202 -19.25 0.80 -6.62
CA VAL A 202 -20.60 0.41 -6.19
C VAL A 202 -21.63 0.98 -7.16
N ALA A 203 -22.56 0.15 -7.63
CA ALA A 203 -23.58 0.56 -8.58
C ALA A 203 -24.38 1.77 -8.06
N GLY A 204 -24.49 2.81 -8.89
CA GLY A 204 -25.24 4.04 -8.57
C GLY A 204 -24.50 5.00 -7.61
N VAL A 205 -23.30 4.71 -7.18
CA VAL A 205 -22.49 5.58 -6.32
C VAL A 205 -21.24 6.01 -7.07
N PRO A 206 -21.15 7.28 -7.53
CA PRO A 206 -19.96 7.77 -8.22
C PRO A 206 -18.76 7.85 -7.25
N ALA A 207 -17.55 7.86 -7.81
CA ALA A 207 -16.35 8.12 -7.05
C ALA A 207 -16.43 9.50 -6.36
N PHE A 208 -16.21 9.52 -5.06
CA PHE A 208 -16.18 10.73 -4.28
C PHE A 208 -15.26 10.54 -3.08
N HIS A 209 -14.10 11.17 -3.10
CA HIS A 209 -13.05 10.99 -2.11
C HIS A 209 -12.36 12.31 -1.76
N LEU A 210 -11.75 12.35 -0.60
CA LEU A 210 -10.83 13.42 -0.22
C LEU A 210 -9.62 13.35 -1.15
N GLU A 211 -9.25 14.47 -1.79
CA GLU A 211 -8.12 14.48 -2.71
C GLU A 211 -6.81 14.86 -2.03
N ASP A 212 -6.83 15.89 -1.20
CA ASP A 212 -5.63 16.44 -0.58
C ASP A 212 -5.83 16.78 0.91
N LEU A 213 -4.81 16.48 1.72
CA LEU A 213 -4.63 16.98 3.07
C LEU A 213 -3.25 17.63 3.15
N VAL A 214 -3.21 18.93 3.49
CA VAL A 214 -1.97 19.70 3.57
C VAL A 214 -1.76 20.22 4.99
N LEU A 215 -0.56 20.04 5.54
CA LEU A 215 -0.15 20.66 6.79
C LEU A 215 0.70 21.88 6.45
N LEU A 216 0.25 23.04 6.92
CA LEU A 216 0.93 24.32 6.78
C LEU A 216 1.51 24.78 8.12
N ASP A 217 2.56 25.56 8.08
CA ASP A 217 3.00 26.34 9.25
C ASP A 217 2.26 27.70 9.35
N SER A 218 2.60 28.49 10.36
CA SER A 218 2.02 29.82 10.58
C SER A 218 2.36 30.85 9.49
N GLN A 219 3.21 30.51 8.52
CA GLN A 219 3.62 31.33 7.39
C GLN A 219 3.13 30.74 6.05
N ASP A 220 2.13 29.83 6.10
CA ASP A 220 1.54 29.12 4.96
C ASP A 220 2.56 28.27 4.16
N LYS A 221 3.68 27.88 4.78
CA LYS A 221 4.64 26.96 4.13
C LYS A 221 4.18 25.53 4.33
N THR A 222 4.18 24.75 3.27
CA THR A 222 3.83 23.33 3.28
C THR A 222 4.87 22.52 4.06
N TRP A 223 4.42 21.90 5.15
CA TRP A 223 5.21 20.96 5.93
C TRP A 223 5.04 19.52 5.45
N MET A 224 3.85 19.18 4.99
CA MET A 224 3.60 17.94 4.28
C MET A 224 2.40 18.07 3.36
N ARG A 225 2.33 17.20 2.34
CA ARG A 225 1.14 16.99 1.52
C ARG A 225 0.82 15.52 1.46
N LEU A 226 -0.45 15.20 1.55
CA LEU A 226 -0.97 13.85 1.43
C LEU A 226 -2.10 13.87 0.40
N GLN A 227 -1.84 13.32 -0.79
CA GLN A 227 -2.88 13.06 -1.77
C GLN A 227 -3.50 11.69 -1.47
N THR A 228 -4.80 11.62 -1.41
CA THR A 228 -5.52 10.37 -1.18
C THR A 228 -6.34 9.97 -2.41
N PHE A 229 -6.58 8.67 -2.52
CA PHE A 229 -7.38 8.09 -3.60
C PHE A 229 -8.49 7.25 -2.99
N GLU A 230 -9.40 6.79 -3.82
CA GLU A 230 -10.64 6.11 -3.47
C GLU A 230 -10.46 4.89 -2.52
N PRO A 231 -9.33 4.13 -2.57
CA PRO A 231 -9.13 3.03 -1.64
C PRO A 231 -8.85 3.43 -0.19
N VAL A 232 -8.61 4.70 0.12
CA VAL A 232 -8.54 5.12 1.52
C VAL A 232 -9.89 4.86 2.20
N SER A 233 -9.86 4.39 3.46
CA SER A 233 -11.07 4.06 4.22
C SER A 233 -11.95 5.28 4.49
N GLU A 234 -13.24 5.03 4.66
CA GLU A 234 -14.21 6.01 5.13
C GLU A 234 -13.75 6.74 6.39
N ASN A 235 -14.06 8.02 6.50
CA ASN A 235 -13.64 8.88 7.61
C ASN A 235 -12.14 8.74 7.89
N PRO A 236 -11.29 9.07 6.90
CA PRO A 236 -9.86 8.80 6.96
C PRO A 236 -9.22 9.32 8.24
N LEU A 237 -8.36 8.48 8.79
CA LEU A 237 -7.59 8.75 10.00
C LEU A 237 -6.10 8.58 9.67
N PHE A 238 -5.36 9.68 9.76
CA PHE A 238 -3.92 9.71 9.53
C PHE A 238 -3.16 10.00 10.83
N SER A 239 -2.00 9.35 11.01
CA SER A 239 -1.05 9.71 12.06
C SER A 239 0.36 9.82 11.47
N PHE A 240 1.02 10.92 11.71
CA PHE A 240 2.35 11.26 11.21
C PHE A 240 3.15 12.09 12.22
#